data_19edc46631db7fea91dbaf05067101c0
#
_entry.id   19edc46631db7fea91dbaf05067101c0
#
_cell.length_a   1.000
_cell.length_b   1.000
_cell.length_c   1.000
_cell.angle_alpha   90.00
_cell.angle_beta   90.00
_cell.angle_gamma   90.00
#
_symmetry.space_group_name_H-M   'P 1'
#
loop_
_entity.id
_entity.type
_entity.pdbx_description
1 polymer ?
#
loop_
_entity_poly.entity_id
_entity_poly.type
_entity_poly.pdbx_seq_one_letter_code
_entity_poly.pdbx_strand_id
1 'polypeptide(L)'
;MMYYIERDNEGAIVALYANPQDGRTETDPLPETDPEVAAFLAPPQTLEDYRSAIQAHVDATARARNYDNAVSCASYVASGNAVWVSEAQAFVIWRDTVWGYAIAELAKVHNGQRPQPSIDDFIAELPSFSWPNG
;
A
#
# COMPACT_ATOMS: atom_id res chain seq x y z
N MET A 1 -26.24 -6.18 -1.56
CA MET A 1 -27.13 -5.13 -1.08
C MET A 1 -27.18 -3.99 -2.08
N MET A 2 -28.31 -3.34 -2.23
CA MET A 2 -28.48 -2.22 -3.14
C MET A 2 -28.50 -0.92 -2.35
N TYR A 3 -27.90 0.14 -2.92
CA TYR A 3 -27.83 1.45 -2.28
C TYR A 3 -28.47 2.52 -3.16
N TYR A 4 -29.23 3.41 -2.55
CA TYR A 4 -29.72 4.64 -3.16
C TYR A 4 -28.65 5.71 -2.98
N ILE A 5 -28.30 6.42 -4.04
CA ILE A 5 -27.10 7.23 -4.13
C ILE A 5 -27.45 8.71 -4.11
N GLU A 6 -26.77 9.46 -3.25
CA GLU A 6 -26.79 10.93 -3.26
C GLU A 6 -25.48 11.41 -3.88
N ARG A 7 -25.57 12.33 -4.87
CA ARG A 7 -24.41 12.93 -5.55
C ARG A 7 -24.37 14.42 -5.33
N ASP A 8 -23.17 14.99 -5.40
CA ASP A 8 -22.96 16.43 -5.39
C ASP A 8 -23.15 17.01 -6.81
N ASN A 9 -22.91 18.32 -6.95
CA ASN A 9 -23.08 19.02 -8.24
C ASN A 9 -22.05 18.58 -9.29
N GLU A 10 -20.99 17.92 -8.89
CA GLU A 10 -19.94 17.42 -9.78
C GLU A 10 -20.13 15.94 -10.14
N GLY A 11 -21.18 15.31 -9.62
CA GLY A 11 -21.51 13.92 -9.89
C GLY A 11 -20.80 12.92 -8.98
N ALA A 12 -20.06 13.37 -7.96
CA ALA A 12 -19.41 12.48 -7.00
C ALA A 12 -20.40 11.97 -5.96
N ILE A 13 -20.25 10.71 -5.55
CA ILE A 13 -21.08 10.13 -4.48
C ILE A 13 -20.70 10.79 -3.16
N VAL A 14 -21.70 11.30 -2.44
CA VAL A 14 -21.53 11.91 -1.12
C VAL A 14 -22.20 11.10 -0.01
N ALA A 15 -23.17 10.25 -0.34
CA ALA A 15 -23.83 9.39 0.64
C ALA A 15 -24.51 8.18 -0.03
N LEU A 16 -24.64 7.10 0.74
CA LEU A 16 -25.38 5.90 0.36
C LEU A 16 -26.45 5.59 1.38
N TYR A 17 -27.63 5.20 0.92
CA TYR A 17 -28.76 4.90 1.78
C TYR A 17 -29.38 3.55 1.40
N ALA A 18 -29.84 2.82 2.39
CA ALA A 18 -30.56 1.56 2.18
C ALA A 18 -31.95 1.80 1.61
N ASN A 19 -32.52 2.97 1.84
CA ASN A 19 -33.86 3.38 1.36
C ASN A 19 -33.77 4.72 0.63
N PRO A 20 -34.63 4.99 -0.36
CA PRO A 20 -34.59 6.27 -1.07
C PRO A 20 -34.90 7.42 -0.14
N GLN A 21 -34.20 8.54 -0.35
CA GLN A 21 -34.42 9.80 0.39
C GLN A 21 -35.10 10.80 -0.52
N ASP A 22 -36.12 11.49 0.00
CA ASP A 22 -36.93 12.41 -0.78
C ASP A 22 -36.10 13.52 -1.44
N GLY A 23 -36.06 13.50 -2.78
CA GLY A 23 -35.41 14.51 -3.57
C GLY A 23 -33.87 14.52 -3.51
N ARG A 24 -33.28 13.57 -2.81
CA ARG A 24 -31.81 13.52 -2.61
C ARG A 24 -31.14 12.41 -3.38
N THR A 25 -31.79 11.27 -3.54
CA THR A 25 -31.19 10.08 -4.12
C THR A 25 -31.66 9.85 -5.54
N GLU A 26 -30.82 9.16 -6.31
CA GLU A 26 -31.20 8.69 -7.65
C GLU A 26 -32.29 7.65 -7.57
N THR A 27 -33.07 7.54 -8.65
CA THR A 27 -34.21 6.62 -8.71
C THR A 27 -33.77 5.16 -8.77
N ASP A 28 -32.63 4.90 -9.42
CA ASP A 28 -32.08 3.55 -9.61
C ASP A 28 -31.01 3.24 -8.60
N PRO A 29 -31.21 2.28 -7.69
CA PRO A 29 -30.18 1.90 -6.75
C PRO A 29 -29.07 1.10 -7.44
N LEU A 30 -27.85 1.16 -6.88
CA LEU A 30 -26.70 0.40 -7.37
C LEU A 30 -26.28 -0.68 -6.35
N PRO A 31 -25.79 -1.83 -6.82
CA PRO A 31 -25.31 -2.89 -5.92
C PRO A 31 -23.99 -2.50 -5.27
N GLU A 32 -23.70 -3.14 -4.13
CA GLU A 32 -22.43 -2.95 -3.43
C GLU A 32 -21.21 -3.37 -4.29
N THR A 33 -21.44 -4.19 -5.31
CA THR A 33 -20.40 -4.61 -6.26
C THR A 33 -20.14 -3.62 -7.38
N ASP A 34 -20.99 -2.58 -7.51
CA ASP A 34 -20.75 -1.50 -8.48
C ASP A 34 -19.40 -0.84 -8.17
N PRO A 35 -18.52 -0.62 -9.18
CA PRO A 35 -17.18 -0.07 -8.92
C PRO A 35 -17.19 1.27 -8.19
N GLU A 36 -18.13 2.16 -8.48
CA GLU A 36 -18.22 3.47 -7.83
C GLU A 36 -18.68 3.34 -6.38
N VAL A 37 -19.67 2.48 -6.12
CA VAL A 37 -20.16 2.19 -4.77
C VAL A 37 -19.07 1.50 -3.95
N ALA A 38 -18.40 0.51 -4.52
CA ALA A 38 -17.31 -0.19 -3.85
C ALA A 38 -16.18 0.77 -3.46
N ALA A 39 -15.84 1.71 -4.34
CA ALA A 39 -14.83 2.73 -4.04
C ALA A 39 -15.25 3.66 -2.90
N PHE A 40 -16.53 4.02 -2.86
CA PHE A 40 -17.07 4.86 -1.78
C PHE A 40 -17.08 4.14 -0.43
N LEU A 41 -17.40 2.84 -0.42
CA LEU A 41 -17.44 2.03 0.80
C LEU A 41 -16.04 1.66 1.31
N ALA A 42 -15.03 1.62 0.43
CA ALA A 42 -13.65 1.33 0.82
C ALA A 42 -13.11 2.49 1.65
N PRO A 43 -12.48 2.22 2.83
CA PRO A 43 -11.85 3.29 3.59
C PRO A 43 -10.73 3.94 2.79
N PRO A 44 -10.53 5.28 2.91
CA PRO A 44 -9.42 5.94 2.23
C PRO A 44 -8.08 5.36 2.70
N GLN A 45 -7.16 5.11 1.76
CA GLN A 45 -5.82 4.64 2.10
C GLN A 45 -5.00 5.79 2.67
N THR A 46 -4.45 5.58 3.87
CA THR A 46 -3.66 6.57 4.58
C THR A 46 -2.17 6.32 4.37
N LEU A 47 -1.35 7.31 4.72
CA LEU A 47 0.12 7.15 4.72
C LEU A 47 0.54 5.93 5.56
N GLU A 48 -0.14 5.69 6.69
CA GLU A 48 0.15 4.54 7.54
C GLU A 48 -0.14 3.22 6.85
N ASP A 49 -1.17 3.16 6.00
CA ASP A 49 -1.48 1.95 5.22
C ASP A 49 -0.34 1.62 4.26
N TYR A 50 0.24 2.62 3.59
CA TYR A 50 1.40 2.44 2.72
C TYR A 50 2.63 2.02 3.50
N ARG A 51 2.89 2.65 4.64
CA ARG A 51 4.02 2.28 5.51
C ARG A 51 3.92 0.83 5.96
N SER A 52 2.76 0.42 6.42
CA SER A 52 2.52 -0.96 6.88
C SER A 52 2.74 -1.96 5.74
N ALA A 53 2.26 -1.66 4.54
CA ALA A 53 2.43 -2.52 3.38
C ALA A 53 3.90 -2.63 2.96
N ILE A 54 4.63 -1.52 2.96
CA ILE A 54 6.06 -1.49 2.64
C ILE A 54 6.84 -2.31 3.66
N GLN A 55 6.57 -2.11 4.96
CA GLN A 55 7.24 -2.86 6.02
C GLN A 55 6.96 -4.35 5.90
N ALA A 56 5.71 -4.73 5.62
CA ALA A 56 5.34 -6.13 5.41
C ALA A 56 6.09 -6.74 4.22
N HIS A 57 6.28 -5.98 3.14
CA HIS A 57 7.03 -6.42 1.97
C HIS A 57 8.52 -6.64 2.31
N VAL A 58 9.12 -5.70 3.03
CA VAL A 58 10.52 -5.80 3.47
C VAL A 58 10.71 -6.99 4.41
N ASP A 59 9.79 -7.18 5.37
CA ASP A 59 9.82 -8.32 6.29
C ASP A 59 9.65 -9.65 5.55
N ALA A 60 8.74 -9.73 4.58
CA ALA A 60 8.51 -10.92 3.79
C ALA A 60 9.75 -11.32 2.99
N THR A 61 10.49 -10.35 2.48
CA THR A 61 11.75 -10.59 1.78
C THR A 61 12.79 -11.23 2.71
N ALA A 62 12.92 -10.74 3.94
CA ALA A 62 13.80 -11.34 4.94
C ALA A 62 13.36 -12.77 5.30
N ARG A 63 12.06 -12.99 5.49
CA ARG A 63 11.51 -14.32 5.82
C ARG A 63 11.73 -15.33 4.72
N ALA A 64 11.73 -14.90 3.46
CA ALA A 64 12.01 -15.78 2.33
C ALA A 64 13.41 -16.39 2.41
N ARG A 65 14.33 -15.77 3.16
CA ARG A 65 15.70 -16.27 3.41
C ARG A 65 15.85 -16.85 4.83
N ASN A 66 14.73 -17.15 5.51
CA ASN A 66 14.69 -17.76 6.83
C ASN A 66 15.11 -16.84 7.99
N TYR A 67 15.11 -15.53 7.80
CA TYR A 67 15.21 -14.58 8.90
C TYR A 67 13.80 -14.34 9.48
N ASP A 68 13.73 -13.97 10.75
CA ASP A 68 12.44 -13.74 11.40
C ASP A 68 11.70 -12.53 10.81
N ASN A 69 12.43 -11.46 10.52
CA ASN A 69 11.92 -10.24 9.91
C ASN A 69 13.10 -9.36 9.44
N ALA A 70 12.80 -8.16 8.94
CA ALA A 70 13.81 -7.23 8.46
C ALA A 70 14.82 -6.82 9.55
N VAL A 71 14.34 -6.55 10.76
CA VAL A 71 15.21 -6.15 11.90
C VAL A 71 16.16 -7.29 12.24
N SER A 72 15.66 -8.51 12.29
CA SER A 72 16.48 -9.69 12.55
C SER A 72 17.56 -9.86 11.48
N CYS A 73 17.21 -9.78 10.20
CA CYS A 73 18.16 -9.87 9.12
C CYS A 73 19.24 -8.79 9.23
N ALA A 74 18.84 -7.54 9.44
CA ALA A 74 19.76 -6.41 9.56
C ALA A 74 20.74 -6.55 10.73
N SER A 75 20.35 -7.28 11.78
CA SER A 75 21.19 -7.48 12.95
C SER A 75 22.49 -8.27 12.66
N TYR A 76 22.54 -8.99 11.55
CA TYR A 76 23.69 -9.83 11.20
C TYR A 76 24.79 -9.09 10.44
N VAL A 77 24.71 -7.77 10.25
CA VAL A 77 25.73 -7.00 9.50
C VAL A 77 27.12 -7.07 10.11
N ALA A 78 27.24 -7.38 11.40
CA ALA A 78 28.52 -7.54 12.10
C ALA A 78 28.71 -8.97 12.60
N SER A 79 28.02 -9.96 12.03
CA SER A 79 28.13 -11.37 12.42
C SER A 79 29.52 -11.91 12.12
N GLY A 80 29.95 -12.90 12.88
CA GLY A 80 31.16 -13.68 12.57
C GLY A 80 30.99 -14.64 11.40
N ASN A 81 29.78 -14.86 10.90
CA ASN A 81 29.50 -15.74 9.78
C ASN A 81 29.54 -14.95 8.48
N ALA A 82 30.45 -15.28 7.57
CA ALA A 82 30.66 -14.52 6.33
C ALA A 82 29.44 -14.50 5.42
N VAL A 83 28.67 -15.59 5.35
CA VAL A 83 27.45 -15.66 4.53
C VAL A 83 26.40 -14.72 5.09
N TRP A 84 26.16 -14.77 6.41
CA TRP A 84 25.16 -13.93 7.05
C TRP A 84 25.50 -12.44 6.96
N VAL A 85 26.77 -12.07 7.12
CA VAL A 85 27.22 -10.69 6.94
C VAL A 85 26.93 -10.20 5.53
N SER A 86 27.29 -11.00 4.52
CA SER A 86 27.06 -10.64 3.12
C SER A 86 25.58 -10.45 2.82
N GLU A 87 24.74 -11.37 3.30
CA GLU A 87 23.30 -11.29 3.11
C GLU A 87 22.69 -10.07 3.82
N ALA A 88 23.10 -9.83 5.07
CA ALA A 88 22.60 -8.71 5.86
C ALA A 88 23.01 -7.36 5.27
N GLN A 89 24.24 -7.22 4.82
CA GLN A 89 24.71 -5.98 4.21
C GLN A 89 23.95 -5.67 2.92
N ALA A 90 23.77 -6.66 2.05
CA ALA A 90 22.99 -6.50 0.82
C ALA A 90 21.54 -6.14 1.13
N PHE A 91 20.95 -6.80 2.12
CA PHE A 91 19.58 -6.55 2.54
C PHE A 91 19.40 -5.11 3.06
N VAL A 92 20.32 -4.64 3.90
CA VAL A 92 20.26 -3.27 4.45
C VAL A 92 20.33 -2.22 3.34
N ILE A 93 21.21 -2.41 2.36
CA ILE A 93 21.32 -1.50 1.21
C ILE A 93 19.97 -1.47 0.44
N TRP A 94 19.39 -2.63 0.17
CA TRP A 94 18.13 -2.72 -0.51
C TRP A 94 16.98 -2.09 0.30
N ARG A 95 16.91 -2.41 1.59
CA ARG A 95 15.92 -1.82 2.51
C ARG A 95 15.96 -0.29 2.45
N ASP A 96 17.16 0.28 2.53
CA ASP A 96 17.34 1.73 2.51
C ASP A 96 16.91 2.32 1.16
N THR A 97 17.19 1.61 0.06
CA THR A 97 16.75 2.02 -1.29
C THR A 97 15.22 1.99 -1.39
N VAL A 98 14.58 0.94 -0.87
CA VAL A 98 13.10 0.83 -0.84
C VAL A 98 12.49 2.00 -0.09
N TRP A 99 12.96 2.27 1.13
CA TRP A 99 12.39 3.35 1.94
C TRP A 99 12.68 4.74 1.35
N GLY A 100 13.86 4.93 0.79
CA GLY A 100 14.19 6.19 0.11
C GLY A 100 13.27 6.46 -1.07
N TYR A 101 13.03 5.44 -1.90
CA TYR A 101 12.09 5.52 -3.01
C TYR A 101 10.66 5.80 -2.51
N ALA A 102 10.23 5.03 -1.53
CA ALA A 102 8.86 5.14 -1.00
C ALA A 102 8.59 6.54 -0.42
N ILE A 103 9.51 7.06 0.39
CA ILE A 103 9.36 8.38 1.00
C ILE A 103 9.28 9.47 -0.08
N ALA A 104 10.15 9.40 -1.09
CA ALA A 104 10.15 10.38 -2.18
C ALA A 104 8.85 10.35 -2.99
N GLU A 105 8.36 9.15 -3.33
CA GLU A 105 7.15 9.00 -4.14
C GLU A 105 5.88 9.33 -3.35
N LEU A 106 5.81 8.98 -2.08
CA LEU A 106 4.68 9.35 -1.22
C LEU A 106 4.63 10.87 -1.00
N ALA A 107 5.78 11.53 -0.93
CA ALA A 107 5.83 13.00 -0.86
C ALA A 107 5.26 13.63 -2.13
N LYS A 108 5.51 13.06 -3.30
CA LYS A 108 4.91 13.54 -4.57
C LYS A 108 3.39 13.41 -4.56
N VAL A 109 2.87 12.31 -4.04
CA VAL A 109 1.42 12.12 -3.89
C VAL A 109 0.84 13.18 -2.97
N HIS A 110 1.48 13.42 -1.83
CA HIS A 110 1.04 14.42 -0.86
C HIS A 110 1.03 15.84 -1.45
N ASN A 111 2.01 16.16 -2.30
CA ASN A 111 2.17 17.46 -2.91
C ASN A 111 1.36 17.63 -4.22
N GLY A 112 0.58 16.64 -4.59
CA GLY A 112 -0.22 16.67 -5.83
C GLY A 112 0.58 16.52 -7.12
N GLN A 113 1.84 16.12 -7.02
CA GLN A 113 2.73 15.91 -8.17
C GLN A 113 2.57 14.54 -8.83
N ARG A 114 1.83 13.67 -8.19
CA ARG A 114 1.58 12.31 -8.63
C ARG A 114 0.22 11.84 -8.14
N PRO A 115 -0.60 11.16 -9.01
CA PRO A 115 -1.85 10.52 -8.55
C PRO A 115 -1.55 9.45 -7.50
N GLN A 116 -2.44 9.28 -6.55
CA GLN A 116 -2.30 8.25 -5.52
C GLN A 116 -2.45 6.86 -6.13
N PRO A 117 -1.40 6.01 -6.12
CA PRO A 117 -1.50 4.64 -6.60
C PRO A 117 -2.22 3.75 -5.60
N SER A 118 -2.72 2.59 -6.04
CA SER A 118 -3.13 1.56 -5.10
C SER A 118 -1.90 1.04 -4.33
N ILE A 119 -2.14 0.43 -3.17
CA ILE A 119 -1.05 -0.18 -2.39
C ILE A 119 -0.35 -1.26 -3.22
N ASP A 120 -1.11 -2.14 -3.89
CA ASP A 120 -0.53 -3.21 -4.70
C ASP A 120 0.34 -2.66 -5.83
N ASP A 121 -0.11 -1.63 -6.53
CA ASP A 121 0.66 -0.99 -7.59
C ASP A 121 1.93 -0.34 -7.03
N PHE A 122 1.82 0.30 -5.87
CA PHE A 122 2.96 0.95 -5.22
C PHE A 122 4.03 -0.06 -4.82
N ILE A 123 3.62 -1.17 -4.22
CA ILE A 123 4.56 -2.26 -3.85
C ILE A 123 5.24 -2.82 -5.10
N ALA A 124 4.52 -2.94 -6.21
CA ALA A 124 5.10 -3.44 -7.48
C ALA A 124 6.16 -2.49 -8.06
N GLU A 125 6.13 -1.20 -7.72
CA GLU A 125 7.12 -0.21 -8.15
C GLU A 125 8.44 -0.28 -7.38
N LEU A 126 8.44 -0.88 -6.19
CA LEU A 126 9.61 -0.89 -5.31
C LEU A 126 10.77 -1.64 -5.98
N PRO A 127 12.04 -1.22 -5.70
CA PRO A 127 13.18 -1.93 -6.25
C PRO A 127 13.17 -3.41 -5.89
N SER A 128 13.52 -4.26 -6.85
CA SER A 128 13.62 -5.70 -6.60
C SER A 128 14.91 -6.03 -5.85
N PHE A 129 14.93 -7.18 -5.17
CA PHE A 129 16.07 -7.64 -4.39
C PHE A 129 16.53 -9.02 -4.85
N SER A 130 17.85 -9.18 -4.91
CA SER A 130 18.48 -10.49 -5.15
C SER A 130 19.52 -10.75 -4.06
N TRP A 131 19.45 -11.92 -3.47
CA TRP A 131 20.41 -12.33 -2.45
C TRP A 131 21.78 -12.58 -3.08
N PRO A 132 22.90 -12.18 -2.39
CA PRO A 132 24.23 -12.27 -3.00
C PRO A 132 24.69 -13.70 -3.30
N ASN A 133 24.13 -14.70 -2.62
CA ASN A 133 24.50 -16.10 -2.77
C ASN A 133 23.44 -16.95 -3.50
N GLY A 134 22.61 -16.31 -4.29
CA GLY A 134 21.56 -16.98 -5.06
C GLY A 134 20.21 -16.94 -4.34
#